data_a8ae053d4df2ca8535a7008e1cae5c6a
#
_entry.id   a8ae053d4df2ca8535a7008e1cae5c6a
#
_cell.length_a   1.000
_cell.length_b   1.000
_cell.length_c   1.000
_cell.angle_alpha   90.00
_cell.angle_beta   90.00
_cell.angle_gamma   90.00
#
_symmetry.space_group_name_H-M   'P 1'
#
loop_
_entity.id
_entity.type
_entity.pdbx_description
1 polymer ?
#
loop_
_entity_poly.entity_id
_entity_poly.type
_entity_poly.pdbx_seq_one_letter_code
_entity_poly.pdbx_strand_id
1 'polypeptide(L)'
;MTDSLIGLGAKADGPVVVKKGSGITEPQRKEARVARIAGVNIPTGKRVPIALTYITGIGSHIAEQICAANNIDRARRVNELTDAEVLAIREYIDANLTVEGDLRRETSMNIKRLMDLGCYRGLRHRKGLPVRGQRTHTNARTRKGPAKAIAGKKK
;
A
#
# COMPACT_ATOMS: atom_id res chain seq x y z
N MET A 1 -54.19 80.10 2.44
CA MET A 1 -55.19 79.32 3.15
C MET A 1 -54.60 77.94 3.39
N THR A 2 -54.15 77.81 4.52
CA THR A 2 -54.43 76.74 5.51
C THR A 2 -53.73 75.42 5.25
N ASP A 3 -52.73 75.22 6.02
CA ASP A 3 -52.74 74.32 7.25
C ASP A 3 -52.72 72.87 6.90
N SER A 4 -51.97 72.00 7.41
CA SER A 4 -51.52 71.69 8.76
C SER A 4 -50.64 70.42 8.67
N LEU A 5 -49.48 70.45 9.25
CA LEU A 5 -49.07 69.81 10.51
C LEU A 5 -49.09 68.30 10.63
N ILE A 6 -48.02 67.87 11.20
CA ILE A 6 -47.83 66.69 12.08
C ILE A 6 -47.24 65.50 11.34
N GLY A 7 -46.09 65.03 11.52
CA GLY A 7 -45.27 64.95 12.70
C GLY A 7 -44.87 63.53 12.98
N LEU A 8 -43.69 63.33 13.49
CA LEU A 8 -43.21 62.06 14.09
C LEU A 8 -42.81 60.94 13.13
N GLY A 9 -41.63 60.53 13.11
CA GLY A 9 -40.73 60.02 14.10
C GLY A 9 -39.52 59.45 13.43
N ALA A 10 -38.42 60.07 13.61
CA ALA A 10 -37.15 59.49 13.29
C ALA A 10 -36.83 58.32 14.21
N LYS A 11 -36.74 57.14 13.64
CA LYS A 11 -35.99 56.06 14.29
C LYS A 11 -34.65 55.91 13.55
N ALA A 12 -33.61 56.28 14.27
CA ALA A 12 -32.26 56.05 13.92
C ALA A 12 -32.01 54.53 13.90
N ASP A 13 -31.89 53.99 12.72
CA ASP A 13 -31.31 52.64 12.55
C ASP A 13 -29.81 52.79 12.58
N GLY A 14 -29.24 52.41 13.71
CA GLY A 14 -27.79 52.32 13.89
C GLY A 14 -27.16 51.29 12.96
N PRO A 15 -25.90 51.45 12.64
CA PRO A 15 -25.23 50.54 11.71
C PRO A 15 -25.23 49.13 12.28
N VAL A 16 -25.81 48.18 11.54
CA VAL A 16 -25.75 46.75 11.80
C VAL A 16 -24.29 46.33 11.64
N VAL A 17 -23.61 46.15 12.77
CA VAL A 17 -22.30 45.54 12.83
C VAL A 17 -22.48 44.06 12.46
N VAL A 18 -22.27 43.75 11.20
CA VAL A 18 -22.14 42.33 10.72
C VAL A 18 -20.85 41.84 11.35
N LYS A 19 -20.96 41.07 12.42
CA LYS A 19 -19.88 40.23 12.96
C LYS A 19 -19.49 39.29 11.87
N LYS A 20 -18.32 39.53 11.24
CA LYS A 20 -17.64 38.53 10.41
C LYS A 20 -17.48 37.27 11.24
N GLY A 21 -18.27 36.27 10.94
CA GLY A 21 -18.10 34.95 11.49
C GLY A 21 -16.65 34.52 11.24
N SER A 22 -15.95 34.17 12.31
CA SER A 22 -14.67 33.49 12.27
C SER A 22 -14.88 32.21 11.48
N GLY A 23 -14.47 32.23 10.21
CA GLY A 23 -14.39 31.05 9.40
C GLY A 23 -13.46 30.09 10.09
N ILE A 24 -14.01 29.16 10.86
CA ILE A 24 -13.32 27.93 11.27
C ILE A 24 -13.08 27.22 9.95
N THR A 25 -11.87 27.38 9.41
CA THR A 25 -11.38 26.57 8.31
C THR A 25 -11.36 25.15 8.87
N GLU A 26 -12.39 24.36 8.54
CA GLU A 26 -12.33 22.92 8.81
C GLU A 26 -11.00 22.41 8.27
N PRO A 27 -10.21 21.68 9.09
CA PRO A 27 -9.03 21.03 8.57
C PRO A 27 -9.55 20.10 7.49
N GLN A 28 -9.27 20.43 6.24
CA GLN A 28 -9.55 19.56 5.11
C GLN A 28 -8.98 18.19 5.49
N ARG A 29 -9.85 17.25 5.85
CA ARG A 29 -9.49 15.84 5.91
C ARG A 29 -8.93 15.53 4.53
N LYS A 30 -7.60 15.51 4.43
CA LYS A 30 -6.92 15.00 3.24
C LYS A 30 -7.46 13.59 3.11
N GLU A 31 -8.38 13.41 2.18
CA GLU A 31 -8.88 12.09 1.84
C GLU A 31 -7.64 11.22 1.67
N ALA A 32 -7.59 10.12 2.39
CA ALA A 32 -6.46 9.23 2.37
C ALA A 32 -6.39 8.64 0.94
N ARG A 33 -5.67 9.33 0.06
CA ARG A 33 -5.48 8.90 -1.31
C ARG A 33 -4.77 7.56 -1.25
N VAL A 34 -5.48 6.51 -1.59
CA VAL A 34 -4.92 5.17 -1.66
C VAL A 34 -4.02 5.13 -2.90
N ALA A 35 -2.71 5.23 -2.69
CA ALA A 35 -1.77 5.06 -3.78
C ALA A 35 -1.75 3.57 -4.17
N ARG A 36 -2.19 3.27 -5.39
CA ARG A 36 -2.10 1.92 -5.95
C ARG A 36 -0.92 1.85 -6.91
N ILE A 37 0.07 1.00 -6.61
CA ILE A 37 1.28 0.81 -7.43
C ILE A 37 1.42 -0.68 -7.72
N ALA A 38 1.72 -1.05 -8.96
CA ALA A 38 1.82 -2.45 -9.43
C ALA A 38 0.61 -3.32 -9.01
N GLY A 39 -0.60 -2.72 -9.00
CA GLY A 39 -1.82 -3.42 -8.60
C GLY A 39 -2.03 -3.57 -7.09
N VAL A 40 -1.08 -3.15 -6.25
CA VAL A 40 -1.13 -3.24 -4.77
C VAL A 40 -1.51 -1.91 -4.16
N ASN A 41 -2.42 -1.93 -3.18
CA ASN A 41 -2.75 -0.77 -2.38
C ASN A 41 -1.68 -0.55 -1.31
N ILE A 42 -0.99 0.58 -1.39
CA ILE A 42 0.10 0.92 -0.47
C ILE A 42 -0.45 1.64 0.76
N PRO A 43 0.01 1.29 1.99
CA PRO A 43 -0.43 1.95 3.21
C PRO A 43 0.04 3.41 3.25
N THR A 44 -0.88 4.35 3.27
CA THR A 44 -0.64 5.80 3.17
C THR A 44 0.05 6.40 4.39
N GLY A 45 -0.16 5.81 5.57
CA GLY A 45 0.43 6.30 6.82
C GLY A 45 1.90 5.93 7.05
N LYS A 46 2.50 5.09 6.20
CA LYS A 46 3.89 4.64 6.33
C LYS A 46 4.85 5.51 5.51
N ARG A 47 6.14 5.44 5.87
CA ARG A 47 7.21 6.05 5.07
C ARG A 47 7.30 5.36 3.71
N VAL A 48 7.63 6.10 2.66
CA VAL A 48 7.69 5.61 1.28
C VAL A 48 8.52 4.33 1.13
N PRO A 49 9.77 4.22 1.63
CA PRO A 49 10.56 2.99 1.48
C PRO A 49 9.90 1.78 2.14
N ILE A 50 9.29 1.98 3.32
CA ILE A 50 8.61 0.87 4.03
C ILE A 50 7.33 0.49 3.29
N ALA A 51 6.60 1.45 2.75
CA ALA A 51 5.37 1.20 2.03
C ALA A 51 5.60 0.44 0.72
N LEU A 52 6.70 0.71 0.01
CA LEU A 52 7.07 -0.01 -1.20
C LEU A 52 7.39 -1.49 -0.96
N THR A 53 7.88 -1.87 0.23
CA THR A 53 8.13 -3.29 0.54
C THR A 53 6.86 -4.15 0.65
N TYR A 54 5.67 -3.55 0.61
CA TYR A 54 4.41 -4.31 0.52
C TYR A 54 4.19 -4.93 -0.86
N ILE A 55 4.94 -4.47 -1.87
CA ILE A 55 4.90 -5.02 -3.23
C ILE A 55 5.82 -6.25 -3.27
N THR A 56 5.31 -7.39 -3.69
CA THR A 56 6.11 -8.62 -3.83
C THR A 56 7.18 -8.41 -4.90
N GLY A 57 8.45 -8.58 -4.53
CA GLY A 57 9.60 -8.35 -5.39
C GLY A 57 10.40 -7.10 -5.02
N ILE A 58 9.86 -6.22 -4.18
CA ILE A 58 10.56 -5.02 -3.71
C ILE A 58 10.97 -5.23 -2.24
N GLY A 59 12.27 -5.34 -2.00
CA GLY A 59 12.85 -5.35 -0.66
C GLY A 59 13.26 -3.95 -0.21
N SER A 60 13.79 -3.83 1.04
CA SER A 60 14.24 -2.55 1.59
C SER A 60 15.27 -1.84 0.72
N HIS A 61 16.27 -2.57 0.24
CA HIS A 61 17.34 -2.04 -0.62
C HIS A 61 16.78 -1.49 -1.94
N ILE A 62 15.92 -2.25 -2.63
CA ILE A 62 15.29 -1.81 -3.89
C ILE A 62 14.37 -0.60 -3.63
N ALA A 63 13.63 -0.59 -2.54
CA ALA A 63 12.79 0.54 -2.16
C ALA A 63 13.62 1.82 -1.95
N GLU A 64 14.80 1.71 -1.34
CA GLU A 64 15.71 2.86 -1.19
C GLU A 64 16.29 3.32 -2.53
N GLN A 65 16.62 2.40 -3.42
CA GLN A 65 17.06 2.75 -4.78
C GLN A 65 15.98 3.49 -5.56
N ILE A 66 14.72 3.05 -5.47
CA ILE A 66 13.57 3.74 -6.09
C ILE A 66 13.45 5.17 -5.55
N CYS A 67 13.55 5.34 -4.22
CA CYS A 67 13.48 6.67 -3.61
C CYS A 67 14.65 7.57 -4.05
N ALA A 68 15.87 7.03 -4.13
CA ALA A 68 17.04 7.77 -4.58
C ALA A 68 16.93 8.17 -6.06
N ALA A 69 16.48 7.27 -6.93
CA ALA A 69 16.31 7.53 -8.36
C ALA A 69 15.26 8.63 -8.65
N ASN A 70 14.22 8.72 -7.82
CA ASN A 70 13.14 9.69 -7.97
C ASN A 70 13.31 10.92 -7.06
N ASN A 71 14.47 11.10 -6.40
CA ASN A 71 14.76 12.21 -5.48
C ASN A 71 13.71 12.37 -4.36
N ILE A 72 13.18 11.26 -3.84
CA ILE A 72 12.19 11.25 -2.77
C ILE A 72 12.91 11.03 -1.44
N ASP A 73 12.66 11.93 -0.46
CA ASP A 73 13.21 11.77 0.88
C ASP A 73 12.66 10.50 1.56
N ARG A 74 13.56 9.72 2.17
CA ARG A 74 13.24 8.49 2.91
C ARG A 74 12.31 8.70 4.12
N ALA A 75 12.31 9.91 4.68
CA ALA A 75 11.48 10.26 5.82
C ALA A 75 10.03 10.54 5.44
N ARG A 76 9.76 10.93 4.19
CA ARG A 76 8.42 11.28 3.70
C ARG A 76 7.44 10.11 3.78
N ARG A 77 6.19 10.43 4.05
CA ARG A 77 5.08 9.48 4.08
C ARG A 77 4.39 9.42 2.72
N VAL A 78 3.72 8.29 2.46
CA VAL A 78 3.01 8.08 1.18
C VAL A 78 1.89 9.10 0.94
N ASN A 79 1.22 9.57 2.00
CA ASN A 79 0.17 10.60 1.90
C ASN A 79 0.68 12.00 1.48
N GLU A 80 1.98 12.23 1.53
CA GLU A 80 2.64 13.47 1.16
C GLU A 80 3.16 13.46 -0.28
N LEU A 81 3.07 12.31 -0.96
CA LEU A 81 3.49 12.16 -2.34
C LEU A 81 2.54 12.90 -3.29
N THR A 82 3.10 13.53 -4.29
CA THR A 82 2.37 14.10 -5.42
C THR A 82 2.02 13.01 -6.43
N ASP A 83 0.98 13.23 -7.23
CA ASP A 83 0.58 12.28 -8.27
C ASP A 83 1.69 12.09 -9.33
N ALA A 84 2.49 13.12 -9.59
CA ALA A 84 3.67 13.06 -10.47
C ALA A 84 4.76 12.13 -9.91
N GLU A 85 5.06 12.21 -8.60
CA GLU A 85 6.02 11.32 -7.95
C GLU A 85 5.54 9.87 -7.93
N VAL A 86 4.24 9.65 -7.72
CA VAL A 86 3.64 8.31 -7.80
C VAL A 86 3.75 7.74 -9.22
N LEU A 87 3.56 8.59 -10.25
CA LEU A 87 3.75 8.18 -11.65
C LEU A 87 5.20 7.80 -11.93
N ALA A 88 6.15 8.62 -11.52
CA ALA A 88 7.58 8.35 -11.68
C ALA A 88 8.00 7.03 -11.00
N ILE A 89 7.48 6.74 -9.81
CA ILE A 89 7.72 5.46 -9.13
C ILE A 89 7.17 4.30 -9.96
N ARG A 90 5.98 4.41 -10.56
CA ARG A 90 5.39 3.37 -11.41
C ARG A 90 6.25 3.12 -12.64
N GLU A 91 6.63 4.17 -13.36
CA GLU A 91 7.48 4.09 -14.54
C GLU A 91 8.83 3.44 -14.23
N TYR A 92 9.44 3.79 -13.09
CA TYR A 92 10.69 3.16 -12.65
C TYR A 92 10.53 1.67 -12.39
N ILE A 93 9.43 1.26 -11.72
CA ILE A 93 9.16 -0.14 -11.41
C ILE A 93 8.91 -0.92 -12.70
N ASP A 94 8.09 -0.41 -13.60
CA ASP A 94 7.73 -1.06 -14.86
C ASP A 94 8.93 -1.22 -15.79
N ALA A 95 9.86 -0.25 -15.78
CA ALA A 95 11.06 -0.29 -16.62
C ALA A 95 12.16 -1.23 -16.09
N ASN A 96 12.33 -1.33 -14.77
CA ASN A 96 13.52 -1.96 -14.18
C ASN A 96 13.25 -3.22 -13.38
N LEU A 97 12.00 -3.48 -12.98
CA LEU A 97 11.70 -4.52 -12.00
C LEU A 97 10.55 -5.42 -12.46
N THR A 98 10.71 -6.72 -12.20
CA THR A 98 9.61 -7.68 -12.29
C THR A 98 8.98 -7.85 -10.92
N VAL A 99 7.69 -7.52 -10.81
CA VAL A 99 6.99 -7.52 -9.51
C VAL A 99 5.67 -8.26 -9.59
N GLU A 100 5.13 -8.60 -8.43
CA GLU A 100 3.79 -9.18 -8.23
C GLU A 100 3.43 -10.31 -9.20
N GLY A 101 2.53 -10.07 -10.14
CA GLY A 101 1.99 -11.08 -11.04
C GLY A 101 3.04 -11.71 -11.94
N ASP A 102 3.92 -10.90 -12.50
CA ASP A 102 4.97 -11.36 -13.42
C ASP A 102 6.04 -12.17 -12.69
N LEU A 103 6.46 -11.71 -11.50
CA LEU A 103 7.38 -12.45 -10.64
C LEU A 103 6.77 -13.80 -10.19
N ARG A 104 5.49 -13.83 -9.84
CA ARG A 104 4.80 -15.08 -9.48
C ARG A 104 4.69 -16.03 -10.66
N ARG A 105 4.42 -15.51 -11.86
CA ARG A 105 4.38 -16.27 -13.11
C ARG A 105 5.74 -16.88 -13.41
N GLU A 106 6.80 -16.08 -13.34
CA GLU A 106 8.17 -16.55 -13.54
C GLU A 106 8.55 -17.64 -12.54
N THR A 107 8.30 -17.43 -11.26
CA THR A 107 8.56 -18.43 -10.22
C THR A 107 7.81 -19.72 -10.47
N SER A 108 6.53 -19.65 -10.87
CA SER A 108 5.70 -20.81 -11.17
C SER A 108 6.21 -21.56 -12.41
N MET A 109 6.61 -20.84 -13.45
CA MET A 109 7.21 -21.45 -14.66
C MET A 109 8.54 -22.13 -14.35
N ASN A 110 9.39 -21.52 -13.52
CA ASN A 110 10.65 -22.12 -13.09
C ASN A 110 10.43 -23.44 -12.31
N ILE A 111 9.46 -23.46 -11.40
CA ILE A 111 9.08 -24.67 -10.67
C ILE A 111 8.52 -25.72 -11.63
N LYS A 112 7.63 -25.36 -12.56
CA LYS A 112 7.07 -26.25 -13.56
C LYS A 112 8.18 -26.87 -14.40
N ARG A 113 9.11 -26.06 -14.91
CA ARG A 113 10.27 -26.54 -15.68
C ARG A 113 11.07 -27.61 -14.91
N LEU A 114 11.34 -27.39 -13.61
CA LEU A 114 12.03 -28.39 -12.80
C LEU A 114 11.23 -29.69 -12.65
N MET A 115 9.90 -29.59 -12.55
CA MET A 115 9.02 -30.78 -12.47
C MET A 115 8.98 -31.55 -13.79
N ASP A 116 8.95 -30.84 -14.91
CA ASP A 116 8.91 -31.44 -16.26
C ASP A 116 10.24 -32.13 -16.60
N LEU A 117 11.37 -31.55 -16.18
CA LEU A 117 12.70 -32.18 -16.29
C LEU A 117 12.88 -33.42 -15.39
N GLY A 118 11.96 -33.70 -14.48
CA GLY A 118 12.03 -34.86 -13.58
C GLY A 118 13.22 -34.86 -12.61
N CYS A 119 13.90 -33.73 -12.43
CA CYS A 119 15.06 -33.62 -11.54
C CYS A 119 14.66 -33.79 -10.07
N TYR A 120 15.63 -34.11 -9.19
CA TYR A 120 15.38 -34.30 -7.77
C TYR A 120 14.62 -33.14 -7.12
N ARG A 121 15.00 -31.89 -7.43
CA ARG A 121 14.29 -30.70 -6.93
C ARG A 121 12.83 -30.65 -7.40
N GLY A 122 12.57 -30.99 -8.66
CA GLY A 122 11.22 -31.06 -9.23
C GLY A 122 10.36 -32.11 -8.54
N LEU A 123 10.91 -33.31 -8.29
CA LEU A 123 10.23 -34.36 -7.52
C LEU A 123 9.89 -33.91 -6.09
N ARG A 124 10.78 -33.15 -5.45
CA ARG A 124 10.52 -32.58 -4.12
C ARG A 124 9.40 -31.54 -4.16
N HIS A 125 9.35 -30.68 -5.19
CA HIS A 125 8.24 -29.74 -5.40
C HIS A 125 6.91 -30.48 -5.61
N ARG A 126 6.89 -31.52 -6.43
CA ARG A 126 5.69 -32.35 -6.71
C ARG A 126 5.15 -33.01 -5.43
N LYS A 127 6.04 -33.49 -4.55
CA LYS A 127 5.67 -34.13 -3.27
C LYS A 127 5.39 -33.13 -2.13
N GLY A 128 5.48 -31.83 -2.36
CA GLY A 128 5.30 -30.81 -1.31
C GLY A 128 6.35 -30.89 -0.19
N LEU A 129 7.55 -31.37 -0.48
CA LEU A 129 8.63 -31.55 0.47
C LEU A 129 9.69 -30.43 0.34
N PRO A 130 10.50 -30.21 1.39
CA PRO A 130 11.62 -29.28 1.30
C PRO A 130 12.58 -29.63 0.16
N VAL A 131 13.03 -28.63 -0.59
CA VAL A 131 13.85 -28.78 -1.81
C VAL A 131 15.33 -28.48 -1.61
N ARG A 132 15.71 -27.92 -0.45
CA ARG A 132 17.08 -27.48 -0.12
C ARG A 132 17.80 -28.41 0.86
N GLY A 133 17.48 -29.71 0.87
CA GLY A 133 18.16 -30.68 1.72
C GLY A 133 17.80 -30.67 3.20
N GLN A 134 16.76 -29.91 3.62
CA GLN A 134 16.35 -29.90 5.02
C GLN A 134 15.86 -31.29 5.48
N ARG A 135 16.15 -31.62 6.74
CA ARG A 135 15.72 -32.85 7.36
C ARG A 135 14.19 -32.94 7.42
N THR A 136 13.64 -34.09 7.02
CA THR A 136 12.19 -34.32 6.94
C THR A 136 11.64 -35.26 8.00
N HIS A 137 12.50 -35.96 8.73
CA HIS A 137 12.07 -36.94 9.74
C HIS A 137 11.35 -36.27 10.92
N THR A 138 11.87 -35.15 11.41
CA THR A 138 11.32 -34.46 12.58
C THR A 138 10.53 -33.20 12.23
N ASN A 139 11.10 -32.34 11.41
CA ASN A 139 10.63 -30.98 11.13
C ASN A 139 10.05 -30.84 9.71
N ALA A 140 10.21 -29.68 9.08
CA ALA A 140 9.71 -29.35 7.76
C ALA A 140 8.18 -29.13 7.70
N ARG A 141 7.59 -28.67 8.79
CA ARG A 141 6.14 -28.48 8.92
C ARG A 141 5.59 -27.39 8.00
N THR A 142 6.36 -26.36 7.70
CA THR A 142 5.95 -25.32 6.73
C THR A 142 5.55 -25.91 5.36
N ARG A 143 6.27 -26.94 4.91
CA ARG A 143 5.99 -27.58 3.62
C ARG A 143 5.04 -28.77 3.75
N LYS A 144 5.15 -29.56 4.81
CA LYS A 144 4.34 -30.75 5.07
C LYS A 144 2.95 -30.45 5.65
N GLY A 145 2.76 -29.24 6.20
CA GLY A 145 1.57 -28.91 6.96
C GLY A 145 1.57 -29.43 8.40
N PRO A 146 0.48 -29.21 9.14
CA PRO A 146 0.34 -29.63 10.54
C PRO A 146 0.57 -31.13 10.73
N ALA A 147 1.02 -31.53 11.89
CA ALA A 147 1.15 -32.95 12.22
C ALA A 147 -0.24 -33.57 12.31
N LYS A 148 -0.47 -34.65 11.54
CA LYS A 148 -1.68 -35.47 11.68
C LYS A 148 -1.43 -36.51 12.77
N ALA A 149 -2.33 -36.57 13.75
CA ALA A 149 -2.31 -37.65 14.73
C ALA A 149 -2.57 -38.99 14.02
N ILE A 150 -1.72 -39.99 14.29
CA ILE A 150 -1.98 -41.35 13.87
C ILE A 150 -3.00 -41.89 14.89
N ALA A 151 -4.17 -42.32 14.40
CA ALA A 151 -5.15 -42.99 15.25
C ALA A 151 -4.46 -44.13 15.97
N GLY A 152 -4.36 -44.06 17.30
CA GLY A 152 -3.81 -45.15 18.09
C GLY A 152 -4.64 -46.41 17.86
N LYS A 153 -3.97 -47.57 17.68
CA LYS A 153 -4.67 -48.85 17.75
C LYS A 153 -5.36 -48.92 19.10
N LYS A 154 -6.67 -48.94 19.14
CA LYS A 154 -7.40 -49.36 20.37
C LYS A 154 -6.89 -50.76 20.70
N LYS A 155 -6.26 -50.89 21.87
CA LYS A 155 -6.02 -52.19 22.51
C LYS A 155 -7.35 -52.79 22.95
#